data_10d8a16c7ed5d0a94716e3d7e196b15e
#
_entry.id   10d8a16c7ed5d0a94716e3d7e196b15e
#
_cell.length_a   1.000
_cell.length_b   1.000
_cell.length_c   1.000
_cell.angle_alpha   90.00
_cell.angle_beta   90.00
_cell.angle_gamma   90.00
#
_symmetry.space_group_name_H-M   'P 1'
#
loop_
_entity.id
_entity.type
_entity.pdbx_description
1 polymer ?
#
loop_
_entity_poly.entity_id
_entity_poly.type
_entity_poly.pdbx_seq_one_letter_code
_entity_poly.pdbx_strand_id
1 'polypeptide(L)'
;MIIKVCGMREPENIRAIEQAGADWMGFIFFPQSARYVSHRPEYLPEQCHRIGVFVNESSENILLKAQEFGLHHIQLHGRETPEQCRKLKATGLGVIKVFSIAQESDLQSAGCYEGVCDYFLFDTACSGYGGSGKPFNWNILQAYRGKT
;
A
#
# COMPACT_ATOMS: atom_id res chain seq x y z
N MET A 1 5.02 7.13 -15.26
CA MET A 1 3.78 6.92 -14.48
C MET A 1 3.84 5.49 -13.96
N ILE A 2 3.56 5.24 -12.68
CA ILE A 2 3.52 3.89 -12.09
C ILE A 2 2.06 3.40 -12.09
N ILE A 3 1.81 2.23 -12.67
CA ILE A 3 0.49 1.60 -12.66
C ILE A 3 0.49 0.46 -11.62
N LYS A 4 -0.35 0.59 -10.61
CA LYS A 4 -0.49 -0.42 -9.55
C LYS A 4 -1.87 -1.06 -9.58
N VAL A 5 -1.91 -2.40 -9.67
CA VAL A 5 -3.14 -3.21 -9.53
C VAL A 5 -3.14 -3.89 -8.18
N CYS A 6 -4.21 -3.73 -7.38
CA CYS A 6 -4.25 -4.16 -5.99
C CYS A 6 -5.34 -5.21 -5.71
N GLY A 7 -5.02 -6.16 -4.83
CA GLY A 7 -5.94 -7.24 -4.42
C GLY A 7 -5.81 -8.50 -5.26
N MET A 8 -4.60 -8.79 -5.72
CA MET A 8 -4.29 -9.98 -6.51
C MET A 8 -4.23 -11.22 -5.62
N ARG A 9 -4.83 -12.33 -6.09
CA ARG A 9 -4.90 -13.61 -5.37
C ARG A 9 -4.74 -14.81 -6.29
N GLU A 10 -5.39 -14.74 -7.45
CA GLU A 10 -5.49 -15.88 -8.38
C GLU A 10 -4.29 -15.88 -9.34
N PRO A 11 -3.57 -17.01 -9.50
CA PRO A 11 -2.39 -17.10 -10.35
C PRO A 11 -2.63 -16.67 -11.80
N GLU A 12 -3.79 -16.99 -12.36
CA GLU A 12 -4.15 -16.60 -13.73
C GLU A 12 -4.30 -15.10 -13.89
N ASN A 13 -4.98 -14.45 -12.92
CA ASN A 13 -5.13 -13.00 -12.92
C ASN A 13 -3.79 -12.29 -12.73
N ILE A 14 -2.91 -12.84 -11.88
CA ILE A 14 -1.56 -12.30 -11.67
C ILE A 14 -0.79 -12.32 -12.99
N ARG A 15 -0.79 -13.45 -13.73
CA ARG A 15 -0.13 -13.55 -15.05
C ARG A 15 -0.72 -12.57 -16.06
N ALA A 16 -2.05 -12.48 -16.13
CA ALA A 16 -2.72 -11.61 -17.09
C ALA A 16 -2.39 -10.12 -16.84
N ILE A 17 -2.38 -9.70 -15.59
CA ILE A 17 -2.04 -8.31 -15.21
C ILE A 17 -0.55 -8.01 -15.43
N GLU A 18 0.33 -8.97 -15.17
CA GLU A 18 1.76 -8.84 -15.48
C GLU A 18 1.98 -8.68 -16.99
N GLN A 19 1.34 -9.51 -17.81
CA GLN A 19 1.39 -9.42 -19.27
C GLN A 19 0.80 -8.11 -19.82
N ALA A 20 -0.18 -7.54 -19.11
CA ALA A 20 -0.74 -6.22 -19.45
C ALA A 20 0.19 -5.05 -19.12
N GLY A 21 1.34 -5.30 -18.48
CA GLY A 21 2.37 -4.31 -18.22
C GLY A 21 2.14 -3.46 -16.97
N ALA A 22 1.48 -4.02 -15.95
CA ALA A 22 1.42 -3.35 -14.65
C ALA A 22 2.82 -3.27 -14.02
N ASP A 23 3.17 -2.12 -13.44
CA ASP A 23 4.45 -1.93 -12.77
C ASP A 23 4.46 -2.57 -11.37
N TRP A 24 3.33 -2.47 -10.65
CA TRP A 24 3.19 -2.92 -9.27
C TRP A 24 1.94 -3.78 -9.06
N MET A 25 2.06 -4.83 -8.23
CA MET A 25 0.94 -5.66 -7.81
C MET A 25 0.80 -5.72 -6.30
N GLY A 26 -0.41 -5.44 -5.80
CA GLY A 26 -0.75 -5.44 -4.37
C GLY A 26 -1.38 -6.74 -3.90
N PHE A 27 -0.85 -7.30 -2.81
CA PHE A 27 -1.36 -8.45 -2.07
C PHE A 27 -1.87 -7.98 -0.72
N ILE A 28 -3.15 -8.20 -0.41
CA ILE A 28 -3.78 -7.65 0.80
C ILE A 28 -3.70 -8.66 1.94
N PHE A 29 -3.00 -8.30 3.01
CA PHE A 29 -2.83 -9.10 4.22
C PHE A 29 -3.71 -8.59 5.38
N PHE A 30 -4.90 -8.11 5.06
CA PHE A 30 -5.90 -7.67 6.02
C PHE A 30 -7.09 -8.63 6.01
N PRO A 31 -7.30 -9.46 7.06
CA PRO A 31 -8.30 -10.54 7.06
C PRO A 31 -9.74 -10.09 6.83
N GLN A 32 -10.08 -8.85 7.18
CA GLN A 32 -11.42 -8.29 6.97
C GLN A 32 -11.68 -7.83 5.53
N SER A 33 -10.66 -7.84 4.67
CA SER A 33 -10.81 -7.50 3.26
C SER A 33 -11.41 -8.67 2.48
N ALA A 34 -12.39 -8.39 1.62
CA ALA A 34 -12.91 -9.37 0.66
C ALA A 34 -11.84 -9.88 -0.33
N ARG A 35 -10.71 -9.16 -0.45
CA ARG A 35 -9.56 -9.50 -1.29
C ARG A 35 -8.35 -9.97 -0.46
N TYR A 36 -8.59 -10.47 0.74
CA TYR A 36 -7.54 -11.00 1.62
C TYR A 36 -6.82 -12.19 0.97
N VAL A 37 -5.50 -12.20 1.07
CA VAL A 37 -4.64 -13.31 0.62
C VAL A 37 -4.29 -14.17 1.83
N SER A 38 -5.01 -15.29 1.98
CA SER A 38 -4.82 -16.21 3.12
C SER A 38 -3.60 -17.11 2.99
N HIS A 39 -3.20 -17.41 1.76
CA HIS A 39 -2.04 -18.27 1.45
C HIS A 39 -1.30 -17.73 0.22
N ARG A 40 -0.04 -18.09 0.12
CA ARG A 40 0.80 -17.66 -1.01
C ARG A 40 0.27 -18.28 -2.31
N PRO A 41 -0.03 -17.49 -3.36
CA PRO A 41 -0.42 -18.01 -4.66
C PRO A 41 0.69 -18.90 -5.24
N GLU A 42 0.28 -19.87 -6.06
CA GLU A 42 1.24 -20.74 -6.76
C GLU A 42 2.15 -19.97 -7.73
N TYR A 43 1.66 -18.83 -8.21
CA TYR A 43 2.44 -17.91 -9.04
C TYR A 43 2.47 -16.52 -8.40
N LEU A 44 3.67 -15.95 -8.32
CA LEU A 44 3.91 -14.55 -7.99
C LEU A 44 4.57 -13.84 -9.19
N PRO A 45 4.25 -12.55 -9.44
CA PRO A 45 4.81 -11.86 -10.60
C PRO A 45 6.33 -11.73 -10.48
N GLU A 46 7.02 -11.85 -11.61
CA GLU A 46 8.48 -11.76 -11.69
C GLU A 46 8.94 -10.40 -12.25
N GLN A 47 8.10 -9.77 -13.09
CA GLN A 47 8.44 -8.49 -13.75
C GLN A 47 7.79 -7.29 -13.07
N CYS A 48 6.86 -7.50 -12.13
CA CYS A 48 6.21 -6.44 -11.37
C CYS A 48 6.75 -6.35 -9.95
N HIS A 49 6.82 -5.16 -9.37
CA HIS A 49 7.07 -5.02 -7.94
C HIS A 49 5.90 -5.60 -7.13
N ARG A 50 6.22 -6.43 -6.15
CA ARG A 50 5.25 -7.02 -5.21
C ARG A 50 5.09 -6.12 -4.01
N ILE A 51 3.85 -5.72 -3.74
CA ILE A 51 3.49 -4.80 -2.67
C ILE A 51 2.59 -5.52 -1.67
N GLY A 52 3.00 -5.61 -0.41
CA GLY A 52 2.13 -6.11 0.66
C GLY A 52 1.30 -4.97 1.24
N VAL A 53 -0.01 -5.17 1.35
CA VAL A 53 -0.92 -4.18 1.96
C VAL A 53 -1.33 -4.66 3.35
N PHE A 54 -1.05 -3.83 4.36
CA PHE A 54 -1.25 -4.12 5.77
C PHE A 54 -2.09 -3.03 6.44
N VAL A 55 -2.81 -3.41 7.48
CA VAL A 55 -3.63 -2.51 8.30
C VAL A 55 -3.37 -2.80 9.76
N ASN A 56 -2.70 -1.91 10.47
CA ASN A 56 -2.38 -2.02 11.90
C ASN A 56 -1.67 -3.33 12.28
N GLU A 57 -0.82 -3.85 11.39
CA GLU A 57 -0.11 -5.11 11.59
C GLU A 57 1.20 -4.88 12.35
N SER A 58 1.66 -5.91 13.08
CA SER A 58 2.95 -5.89 13.75
C SER A 58 4.11 -5.88 12.74
N SER A 59 5.21 -5.22 13.09
CA SER A 59 6.40 -5.20 12.22
C SER A 59 6.96 -6.60 11.96
N GLU A 60 6.87 -7.50 12.93
CA GLU A 60 7.32 -8.89 12.83
C GLU A 60 6.53 -9.65 11.78
N ASN A 61 5.19 -9.58 11.83
CA ASN A 61 4.33 -10.23 10.84
C ASN A 61 4.49 -9.62 9.44
N ILE A 62 4.67 -8.29 9.35
CA ILE A 62 4.97 -7.62 8.07
C ILE A 62 6.25 -8.20 7.46
N LEU A 63 7.32 -8.35 8.25
CA LEU A 63 8.60 -8.88 7.77
C LEU A 63 8.51 -10.35 7.38
N LEU A 64 7.77 -11.16 8.13
CA LEU A 64 7.51 -12.56 7.76
C LEU A 64 6.80 -12.66 6.41
N LYS A 65 5.75 -11.85 6.19
CA LYS A 65 5.05 -11.80 4.91
C LYS A 65 5.92 -11.23 3.80
N ALA A 66 6.75 -10.24 4.09
CA ALA A 66 7.69 -9.69 3.12
C ALA A 66 8.67 -10.76 2.63
N GLN A 67 9.19 -11.60 3.52
CA GLN A 67 10.05 -12.71 3.15
C GLN A 67 9.30 -13.80 2.38
N GLU A 68 8.12 -14.23 2.87
CA GLU A 68 7.31 -15.30 2.25
C GLU A 68 6.91 -14.95 0.79
N PHE A 69 6.53 -13.70 0.53
CA PHE A 69 6.08 -13.24 -0.78
C PHE A 69 7.19 -12.57 -1.61
N GLY A 70 8.37 -12.35 -1.04
CA GLY A 70 9.45 -11.59 -1.67
C GLY A 70 8.99 -10.17 -2.01
N LEU A 71 8.41 -9.46 -1.05
CA LEU A 71 7.88 -8.12 -1.27
C LEU A 71 9.01 -7.10 -1.51
N HIS A 72 8.77 -6.17 -2.41
CA HIS A 72 9.65 -5.02 -2.67
C HIS A 72 9.23 -3.81 -1.84
N HIS A 73 7.92 -3.65 -1.64
CA HIS A 73 7.35 -2.55 -0.87
C HIS A 73 6.25 -3.06 0.07
N ILE A 74 6.00 -2.29 1.11
CA ILE A 74 4.87 -2.45 2.00
C ILE A 74 4.01 -1.20 1.95
N GLN A 75 2.70 -1.38 1.86
CA GLN A 75 1.70 -0.33 1.92
C GLN A 75 0.99 -0.39 3.27
N LEU A 76 1.16 0.64 4.07
CA LEU A 76 0.63 0.76 5.42
C LEU A 76 -0.64 1.61 5.38
N HIS A 77 -1.79 0.93 5.50
CA HIS A 77 -3.12 1.51 5.28
C HIS A 77 -3.89 1.73 6.59
N GLY A 78 -3.26 1.57 7.73
CA GLY A 78 -3.85 1.77 9.06
C GLY A 78 -3.31 3.01 9.75
N ARG A 79 -3.10 2.88 11.07
CA ARG A 79 -2.60 3.94 11.96
C ARG A 79 -1.13 3.74 12.33
N GLU A 80 -0.37 3.11 11.44
CA GLU A 80 1.06 2.87 11.66
C GLU A 80 1.80 4.19 11.88
N THR A 81 2.65 4.24 12.90
CA THR A 81 3.36 5.46 13.30
C THR A 81 4.57 5.77 12.40
N PRO A 82 5.05 7.03 12.35
CA PRO A 82 6.30 7.37 11.65
C PRO A 82 7.50 6.55 12.14
N GLU A 83 7.53 6.18 13.43
CA GLU A 83 8.60 5.34 13.98
C GLU A 83 8.53 3.92 13.40
N GLN A 84 7.34 3.31 13.31
CA GLN A 84 7.15 2.01 12.67
C GLN A 84 7.56 2.05 11.20
N CYS A 85 7.17 3.10 10.46
CA CYS A 85 7.58 3.31 9.08
C CYS A 85 9.11 3.35 8.95
N ARG A 86 9.78 4.11 9.82
CA ARG A 86 11.25 4.23 9.83
C ARG A 86 11.92 2.88 10.11
N LYS A 87 11.43 2.12 11.08
CA LYS A 87 11.96 0.78 11.40
C LYS A 87 11.83 -0.18 10.21
N LEU A 88 10.67 -0.19 9.57
CA LEU A 88 10.42 -1.05 8.41
C LEU A 88 11.27 -0.61 7.20
N LYS A 89 11.39 0.68 6.95
CA LYS A 89 12.27 1.21 5.89
C LYS A 89 13.73 0.84 6.09
N ALA A 90 14.21 0.83 7.33
CA ALA A 90 15.58 0.41 7.66
C ALA A 90 15.89 -1.05 7.33
N THR A 91 14.89 -1.89 7.07
CA THR A 91 15.08 -3.28 6.62
C THR A 91 15.34 -3.42 5.12
N GLY A 92 15.29 -2.32 4.36
CA GLY A 92 15.46 -2.30 2.91
C GLY A 92 14.15 -2.40 2.12
N LEU A 93 13.00 -2.50 2.79
CA LEU A 93 11.69 -2.45 2.13
C LEU A 93 11.32 -1.01 1.77
N GLY A 94 10.74 -0.82 0.58
CA GLY A 94 10.08 0.44 0.24
C GLY A 94 8.80 0.62 1.08
N VAL A 95 8.57 1.82 1.60
CA VAL A 95 7.42 2.11 2.46
C VAL A 95 6.47 3.08 1.78
N ILE A 96 5.22 2.65 1.62
CA ILE A 96 4.10 3.44 1.10
C ILE A 96 3.14 3.70 2.27
N LYS A 97 2.93 4.98 2.65
CA LYS A 97 1.93 5.32 3.68
C LYS A 97 0.65 5.82 3.03
N VAL A 98 -0.48 5.25 3.44
CA VAL A 98 -1.80 5.67 2.97
C VAL A 98 -2.40 6.70 3.93
N PHE A 99 -2.96 7.76 3.37
CA PHE A 99 -3.73 8.78 4.08
C PHE A 99 -5.14 8.84 3.52
N SER A 100 -6.13 8.71 4.39
CA SER A 100 -7.54 8.87 4.03
C SER A 100 -7.89 10.36 4.03
N ILE A 101 -8.30 10.87 2.88
CA ILE A 101 -8.52 12.31 2.64
C ILE A 101 -10.01 12.57 2.39
N ALA A 102 -10.59 13.48 3.16
CA ALA A 102 -11.90 14.06 2.93
C ALA A 102 -11.82 15.59 2.71
N GLN A 103 -10.85 16.25 3.34
CA GLN A 103 -10.66 17.70 3.34
C GLN A 103 -9.18 18.07 3.42
N GLU A 104 -8.84 19.34 3.14
CA GLU A 104 -7.43 19.79 3.08
C GLU A 104 -6.66 19.61 4.41
N SER A 105 -7.34 19.76 5.55
CA SER A 105 -6.69 19.57 6.86
C SER A 105 -6.14 18.15 7.06
N ASP A 106 -6.67 17.15 6.36
CA ASP A 106 -6.22 15.76 6.48
C ASP A 106 -4.80 15.58 5.92
N LEU A 107 -4.39 16.45 4.98
CA LEU A 107 -3.04 16.45 4.41
C LEU A 107 -1.95 16.82 5.43
N GLN A 108 -2.30 17.53 6.51
CA GLN A 108 -1.34 17.95 7.53
C GLN A 108 -0.68 16.76 8.23
N SER A 109 -1.42 15.65 8.36
CA SER A 109 -0.91 14.42 8.97
C SER A 109 0.26 13.81 8.19
N ALA A 110 0.35 14.05 6.88
CA ALA A 110 1.41 13.51 6.03
C ALA A 110 2.79 14.10 6.38
N GLY A 111 2.86 15.34 6.89
CA GLY A 111 4.12 16.00 7.21
C GLY A 111 4.99 15.23 8.20
N CYS A 112 4.38 14.51 9.16
CA CYS A 112 5.13 13.70 10.14
C CYS A 112 5.82 12.47 9.53
N TYR A 113 5.43 12.08 8.31
CA TYR A 113 5.95 10.91 7.61
C TYR A 113 6.97 11.25 6.51
N GLU A 114 7.23 12.54 6.28
CA GLU A 114 8.26 12.97 5.35
C GLU A 114 9.64 12.39 5.72
N GLY A 115 10.33 11.86 4.72
CA GLY A 115 11.65 11.24 4.88
C GLY A 115 11.66 9.84 5.49
N VAL A 116 10.54 9.38 6.11
CA VAL A 116 10.44 8.02 6.66
C VAL A 116 9.64 7.06 5.78
N CYS A 117 8.97 7.58 4.75
CA CYS A 117 8.30 6.81 3.70
C CYS A 117 8.89 7.17 2.34
N ASP A 118 8.71 6.27 1.36
CA ASP A 118 9.16 6.48 -0.02
C ASP A 118 8.06 7.04 -0.89
N TYR A 119 6.80 6.70 -0.55
CA TYR A 119 5.61 7.17 -1.27
C TYR A 119 4.48 7.47 -0.30
N PHE A 120 3.66 8.45 -0.66
CA PHE A 120 2.36 8.68 -0.05
C PHE A 120 1.26 8.30 -1.03
N LEU A 121 0.24 7.61 -0.54
CA LEU A 121 -0.97 7.30 -1.28
C LEU A 121 -2.14 8.00 -0.61
N PHE A 122 -2.83 8.85 -1.35
CA PHE A 122 -4.03 9.53 -0.88
C PHE A 122 -5.26 8.77 -1.37
N ASP A 123 -6.06 8.27 -0.43
CA ASP A 123 -7.28 7.51 -0.69
C ASP A 123 -8.51 8.28 -0.17
N THR A 124 -9.65 8.04 -0.77
CA THR A 124 -10.92 8.65 -0.32
C THR A 124 -11.28 8.17 1.08
N ALA A 125 -11.54 9.10 2.00
CA ALA A 125 -12.01 8.74 3.32
C ALA A 125 -13.35 7.99 3.25
N CYS A 126 -13.40 6.80 3.84
CA CYS A 126 -14.60 5.98 3.95
C CYS A 126 -14.65 5.29 5.32
N SER A 127 -15.81 4.72 5.68
CA SER A 127 -16.02 4.03 6.94
C SER A 127 -15.26 2.70 7.09
N GLY A 128 -14.61 2.23 6.01
CA GLY A 128 -13.77 1.02 5.97
C GLY A 128 -12.41 1.30 5.35
N TYR A 129 -11.55 0.29 5.30
CA TYR A 129 -10.24 0.39 4.66
C TYR A 129 -10.34 0.07 3.16
N GLY A 130 -10.23 1.10 2.32
CA GLY A 130 -10.13 1.02 0.86
C GLY A 130 -11.44 0.81 0.11
N GLY A 131 -11.43 1.17 -1.15
CA GLY A 131 -12.38 0.67 -2.14
C GLY A 131 -13.83 1.17 -2.07
N SER A 132 -14.10 2.38 -1.61
CA SER A 132 -15.48 2.93 -1.59
C SER A 132 -16.08 3.17 -2.98
N GLY A 133 -15.24 3.24 -4.03
CA GLY A 133 -15.66 3.62 -5.38
C GLY A 133 -16.12 5.08 -5.52
N LYS A 134 -16.03 5.87 -4.45
CA LYS A 134 -16.40 7.30 -4.46
C LYS A 134 -15.15 8.15 -4.68
N PRO A 135 -15.13 9.02 -5.69
CA PRO A 135 -14.01 9.96 -5.87
C PRO A 135 -14.08 11.05 -4.79
N PHE A 136 -12.91 11.49 -4.31
CA PHE A 136 -12.81 12.75 -3.58
C PHE A 136 -12.46 13.91 -4.53
N ASN A 137 -12.59 15.14 -4.03
CA ASN A 137 -12.20 16.31 -4.82
C ASN A 137 -10.66 16.38 -4.94
N TRP A 138 -10.13 16.01 -6.09
CA TRP A 138 -8.68 16.01 -6.39
C TRP A 138 -8.02 17.37 -6.23
N ASN A 139 -8.78 18.48 -6.27
CA ASN A 139 -8.23 19.83 -6.04
C ASN A 139 -7.66 19.97 -4.61
N ILE A 140 -8.13 19.18 -3.66
CA ILE A 140 -7.58 19.13 -2.29
C ILE A 140 -6.07 18.85 -2.32
N LEU A 141 -5.61 17.98 -3.23
CA LEU A 141 -4.18 17.63 -3.33
C LEU A 141 -3.30 18.80 -3.77
N GLN A 142 -3.87 19.86 -4.36
CA GLN A 142 -3.10 21.08 -4.69
C GLN A 142 -2.58 21.81 -3.43
N ALA A 143 -3.18 21.55 -2.26
CA ALA A 143 -2.71 22.09 -0.99
C ALA A 143 -1.53 21.30 -0.40
N TYR A 144 -1.23 20.09 -0.92
CA TYR A 144 -0.08 19.32 -0.48
C TYR A 144 1.22 20.00 -0.91
N ARG A 145 2.16 20.17 0.03
CA ARG A 145 3.45 20.84 -0.18
C ARG A 145 4.65 19.96 0.16
N GLY A 146 4.41 18.70 0.48
CA GLY A 146 5.49 17.74 0.76
C GLY A 146 6.30 17.35 -0.48
N LYS A 147 7.36 16.58 -0.26
CA LYS A 147 8.29 16.11 -1.29
C LYS A 147 8.20 14.60 -1.54
N THR A 148 7.51 13.86 -0.64
CA THR A 148 7.33 12.41 -0.74
C THR A 148 6.22 12.07 -1.71
#